data_6fd768206e004f120dce15852eb29251
#
_entry.id   6fd768206e004f120dce15852eb29251
#
_cell.length_a   1.000
_cell.length_b   1.000
_cell.length_c   1.000
_cell.angle_alpha   90.00
_cell.angle_beta   90.00
_cell.angle_gamma   90.00
#
_symmetry.space_group_name_H-M   'P 1'
#
loop_
_entity.id
_entity.type
_entity.pdbx_description
1 polymer ?
#
loop_
_entity_poly.entity_id
_entity_poly.type
_entity_poly.pdbx_seq_one_letter_code
_entity_poly.pdbx_strand_id
1 'polypeptide(L)'
;MVNRENTKNIIRIGIFILGFAIIFGYALFESYDFLKGPNITITEPQNGSSVSTSSIMIVGKVERIKDLYINNKPVLIDREGNFKEIILLAPGYNISLLSAQDRFKRTIEYKLELVYLK
;
A
#
# COMPACT_ATOMS: atom_id res chain seq x y z
N MET A 1 -25.89 -47.89 -16.49
CA MET A 1 -24.87 -48.57 -15.68
C MET A 1 -23.51 -47.92 -15.90
N VAL A 2 -22.89 -47.40 -14.85
CA VAL A 2 -21.61 -46.68 -14.97
C VAL A 2 -20.48 -47.72 -15.11
N ASN A 3 -19.69 -47.62 -16.17
CA ASN A 3 -18.54 -48.48 -16.39
C ASN A 3 -17.42 -48.12 -15.38
N ARG A 4 -16.71 -49.14 -14.88
CA ARG A 4 -15.62 -48.97 -13.91
C ARG A 4 -14.54 -48.01 -14.42
N GLU A 5 -14.22 -48.09 -15.68
CA GLU A 5 -13.22 -47.22 -16.31
C GLU A 5 -13.68 -45.76 -16.36
N ASN A 6 -14.96 -45.53 -16.64
CA ASN A 6 -15.53 -44.17 -16.65
C ASN A 6 -15.56 -43.58 -15.27
N THR A 7 -15.84 -44.37 -14.24
CA THR A 7 -15.84 -43.92 -12.85
C THR A 7 -14.43 -43.47 -12.41
N LYS A 8 -13.40 -44.25 -12.78
CA LYS A 8 -12.01 -43.90 -12.49
C LYS A 8 -11.60 -42.60 -13.18
N ASN A 9 -12.00 -42.43 -14.44
CA ASN A 9 -11.71 -41.22 -15.19
C ASN A 9 -12.41 -39.99 -14.61
N ILE A 10 -13.67 -40.13 -14.19
CA ILE A 10 -14.43 -39.07 -13.58
C ILE A 10 -13.77 -38.62 -12.25
N ILE A 11 -13.34 -39.56 -11.42
CA ILE A 11 -12.66 -39.29 -10.17
C ILE A 11 -11.33 -38.59 -10.44
N ARG A 12 -10.58 -39.07 -11.42
CA ARG A 12 -9.28 -38.47 -11.80
C ARG A 12 -9.46 -37.03 -12.27
N ILE A 13 -10.43 -36.80 -13.14
CA ILE A 13 -10.75 -35.46 -13.63
C ILE A 13 -11.18 -34.55 -12.48
N GLY A 14 -12.01 -35.05 -11.56
CA GLY A 14 -12.46 -34.31 -10.40
C GLY A 14 -11.30 -33.87 -9.50
N ILE A 15 -10.33 -34.76 -9.28
CA ILE A 15 -9.14 -34.45 -8.49
C ILE A 15 -8.29 -33.37 -9.17
N PHE A 16 -8.10 -33.44 -10.47
CA PHE A 16 -7.37 -32.43 -11.24
C PHE A 16 -8.07 -31.07 -11.19
N ILE A 17 -9.38 -31.05 -11.33
CA ILE A 17 -10.16 -29.79 -11.26
C ILE A 17 -10.05 -29.18 -9.88
N LEU A 18 -10.16 -29.98 -8.83
CA LEU A 18 -10.04 -29.51 -7.44
C LEU A 18 -8.64 -28.94 -7.18
N GLY A 19 -7.59 -29.66 -7.58
CA GLY A 19 -6.22 -29.19 -7.43
C GLY A 19 -5.97 -27.90 -8.19
N PHE A 20 -6.47 -27.80 -9.41
CA PHE A 20 -6.34 -26.57 -10.21
C PHE A 20 -7.08 -25.40 -9.57
N ALA A 21 -8.29 -25.64 -9.04
CA ALA A 21 -9.07 -24.61 -8.37
C ALA A 21 -8.35 -24.06 -7.12
N ILE A 22 -7.71 -24.93 -6.35
CA ILE A 22 -6.95 -24.53 -5.17
C ILE A 22 -5.75 -23.67 -5.58
N ILE A 23 -5.00 -24.11 -6.58
CA ILE A 23 -3.81 -23.37 -7.08
C ILE A 23 -4.24 -22.02 -7.63
N PHE A 24 -5.28 -21.98 -8.44
CA PHE A 24 -5.79 -20.75 -9.05
C PHE A 24 -6.29 -19.76 -7.99
N GLY A 25 -7.06 -20.27 -7.01
CA GLY A 25 -7.54 -19.44 -5.89
C GLY A 25 -6.41 -18.86 -5.07
N TYR A 26 -5.37 -19.65 -4.79
CA TYR A 26 -4.19 -19.17 -4.08
C TYR A 26 -3.46 -18.10 -4.89
N ALA A 27 -3.30 -18.32 -6.19
CA ALA A 27 -2.64 -17.35 -7.07
C ALA A 27 -3.40 -16.01 -7.10
N LEU A 28 -4.73 -16.05 -7.16
CA LEU A 28 -5.55 -14.85 -7.11
C LEU A 28 -5.40 -14.11 -5.79
N PHE A 29 -5.38 -14.84 -4.69
CA PHE A 29 -5.21 -14.25 -3.35
C PHE A 29 -3.87 -13.56 -3.23
N GLU A 30 -2.78 -14.19 -3.68
CA GLU A 30 -1.44 -13.59 -3.65
C GLU A 30 -1.32 -12.40 -4.59
N SER A 31 -2.02 -12.42 -5.72
CA SER A 31 -1.99 -11.34 -6.71
C SER A 31 -2.82 -10.13 -6.30
N TYR A 32 -3.68 -10.25 -5.30
CA TYR A 32 -4.57 -9.18 -4.88
C TYR A 32 -3.79 -7.91 -4.52
N ASP A 33 -2.76 -8.04 -3.69
CA ASP A 33 -1.93 -6.90 -3.28
C ASP A 33 -1.18 -6.31 -4.47
N PHE A 34 -0.74 -7.17 -5.40
CA PHE A 34 -0.06 -6.71 -6.61
C PHE A 34 -1.00 -5.90 -7.50
N LEU A 35 -2.23 -6.38 -7.70
CA LEU A 35 -3.20 -5.70 -8.56
C LEU A 35 -3.69 -4.38 -7.98
N LYS A 36 -3.88 -4.31 -6.67
CA LYS A 36 -4.31 -3.09 -5.99
C LYS A 36 -3.23 -2.02 -5.97
N GLY A 37 -1.97 -2.44 -5.81
CA GLY A 37 -0.84 -1.53 -5.74
C GLY A 37 -0.73 -0.77 -4.42
N PRO A 38 0.38 -0.04 -4.25
CA PRO A 38 0.60 0.75 -3.03
C PRO A 38 -0.31 1.99 -2.99
N ASN A 39 -0.63 2.44 -1.78
CA ASN A 39 -1.46 3.62 -1.58
C ASN A 39 -1.02 4.39 -0.33
N ILE A 40 -1.04 5.72 -0.44
CA ILE A 40 -0.76 6.64 0.67
C ILE A 40 -1.96 7.56 0.85
N THR A 41 -2.46 7.67 2.07
CA THR A 41 -3.53 8.60 2.42
C THR A 41 -3.02 9.51 3.54
N ILE A 42 -3.09 10.83 3.34
CA ILE A 42 -2.70 11.81 4.35
C ILE A 42 -3.96 12.30 5.05
N THR A 43 -4.01 12.06 6.37
CA THR A 43 -5.13 12.49 7.19
C THR A 43 -4.96 13.97 7.58
N GLU A 44 -3.76 14.34 8.00
CA GLU A 44 -3.41 15.70 8.39
C GLU A 44 -1.95 15.98 8.02
N PRO A 45 -1.62 17.18 7.59
CA PRO A 45 -2.48 18.29 7.20
C PRO A 45 -3.05 18.09 5.80
N GLN A 46 -4.06 18.89 5.45
CA GLN A 46 -4.61 18.86 4.09
C GLN A 46 -3.61 19.45 3.09
N ASN A 47 -3.53 18.83 1.93
CA ASN A 47 -2.67 19.32 0.86
C ASN A 47 -3.08 20.74 0.45
N GLY A 48 -2.10 21.63 0.31
CA GLY A 48 -2.34 23.02 -0.05
C GLY A 48 -2.76 23.91 1.10
N SER A 49 -2.78 23.41 2.33
CA SER A 49 -3.20 24.21 3.50
C SER A 49 -2.13 25.17 3.95
N SER A 50 -2.55 26.23 4.65
CA SER A 50 -1.67 27.20 5.29
C SER A 50 -1.59 26.89 6.78
N VAL A 51 -0.39 26.98 7.34
CA VAL A 51 -0.15 26.71 8.76
C VAL A 51 0.60 27.88 9.36
N SER A 52 0.45 28.09 10.67
CA SER A 52 1.08 29.20 11.39
C SER A 52 2.22 28.73 12.29
N THR A 53 2.57 27.47 12.24
CA THR A 53 3.68 26.90 13.04
C THR A 53 4.78 26.40 12.12
N SER A 54 6.03 26.50 12.58
CA SER A 54 7.19 26.03 11.82
C SER A 54 7.38 24.52 11.91
N SER A 55 6.69 23.86 12.81
CA SER A 55 6.76 22.42 13.01
C SER A 55 5.36 21.83 12.92
N ILE A 56 5.17 20.86 12.06
CA ILE A 56 3.87 20.19 11.92
C ILE A 56 4.05 18.69 11.96
N MET A 57 2.99 18.00 12.35
CA MET A 57 2.95 16.56 12.36
C MET A 57 2.15 16.09 11.15
N ILE A 58 2.78 15.26 10.31
CA ILE A 58 2.09 14.58 9.22
C ILE A 58 1.54 13.28 9.77
N VAL A 59 0.24 13.08 9.62
CA VAL A 59 -0.45 11.86 10.04
C VAL A 59 -1.12 11.27 8.83
N GLY A 60 -0.93 9.98 8.63
CA GLY A 60 -1.55 9.31 7.51
C GLY A 60 -1.55 7.81 7.65
N LYS A 61 -2.00 7.17 6.60
CA LYS A 61 -2.08 5.72 6.51
C LYS A 61 -1.56 5.26 5.16
N VAL A 62 -0.81 4.18 5.16
CA VAL A 62 -0.35 3.53 3.94
C VAL A 62 -0.96 2.14 3.85
N GLU A 63 -1.20 1.69 2.62
CA GLU A 63 -1.72 0.36 2.34
C GLU A 63 -0.80 -0.34 1.35
N ARG A 64 -0.50 -1.59 1.62
CA ARG A 64 0.35 -2.44 0.76
C ARG A 64 1.73 -1.82 0.54
N ILE A 65 2.29 -1.25 1.61
CA ILE A 65 3.58 -0.57 1.61
C ILE A 65 4.54 -1.33 2.53
N LYS A 66 5.76 -1.52 2.05
CA LYS A 66 6.85 -2.08 2.85
C LYS A 66 7.67 -0.99 3.51
N ASP A 67 8.06 0.03 2.75
CA ASP A 67 8.91 1.12 3.22
C ASP A 67 8.29 2.47 2.87
N LEU A 68 8.37 3.41 3.81
CA LEU A 68 7.89 4.78 3.62
C LEU A 68 9.01 5.75 3.94
N TYR A 69 9.16 6.76 3.09
CA TYR A 69 10.14 7.84 3.25
C TYR A 69 9.45 9.18 3.12
N ILE A 70 9.83 10.11 3.98
CA ILE A 70 9.43 11.52 3.86
C ILE A 70 10.70 12.33 3.68
N ASN A 71 10.83 13.01 2.55
CA ASN A 71 12.03 13.77 2.18
C ASN A 71 13.30 12.92 2.30
N ASN A 72 13.22 11.67 1.81
CA ASN A 72 14.30 10.67 1.82
C ASN A 72 14.68 10.16 3.22
N LYS A 73 13.88 10.46 4.23
CA LYS A 73 14.08 9.98 5.59
C LYS A 73 13.13 8.82 5.88
N PRO A 74 13.62 7.67 6.37
CA PRO A 74 12.72 6.54 6.67
C PRO A 74 11.72 6.89 7.78
N VAL A 75 10.49 6.40 7.62
CA VAL A 75 9.41 6.63 8.57
C VAL A 75 8.88 5.29 9.04
N LEU A 76 8.66 5.16 10.34
CA LEU A 76 8.11 3.94 10.92
C LEU A 76 6.61 3.87 10.67
N ILE A 77 6.17 2.67 10.27
CA ILE A 77 4.77 2.36 10.00
C ILE A 77 4.33 1.30 11.00
N ASP A 78 3.16 1.48 11.63
CA ASP A 78 2.63 0.47 12.52
C ASP A 78 1.99 -0.70 11.74
N ARG A 79 1.49 -1.70 12.45
CA ARG A 79 0.92 -2.91 11.83
C ARG A 79 -0.32 -2.62 10.99
N GLU A 80 -1.02 -1.54 11.31
CA GLU A 80 -2.23 -1.14 10.60
C GLU A 80 -1.96 -0.20 9.45
N GLY A 81 -0.68 0.19 9.28
CA GLY A 81 -0.27 1.10 8.22
C GLY A 81 -0.29 2.56 8.60
N ASN A 82 -0.55 2.88 9.86
CA ASN A 82 -0.57 4.26 10.32
C ASN A 82 0.84 4.79 10.55
N PHE A 83 1.06 6.04 10.23
CA PHE A 83 2.34 6.69 10.47
C PHE A 83 2.14 8.13 10.95
N LYS A 84 3.14 8.63 11.69
CA LYS A 84 3.21 10.01 12.15
C LYS A 84 4.66 10.46 12.04
N GLU A 85 4.86 11.65 11.51
CA GLU A 85 6.20 12.23 11.40
C GLU A 85 6.12 13.74 11.55
N ILE A 86 7.05 14.30 12.30
CA ILE A 86 7.14 15.75 12.49
C ILE A 86 8.12 16.29 11.45
N ILE A 87 7.70 17.31 10.71
CA ILE A 87 8.56 18.00 9.75
C ILE A 87 8.68 19.48 10.12
N LEU A 88 9.81 20.05 9.74
CA LEU A 88 10.08 21.47 9.91
C LEU A 88 9.79 22.21 8.61
N LEU A 89 9.15 23.36 8.72
CA LEU A 89 8.77 24.19 7.58
C LEU A 89 9.59 25.49 7.57
N ALA A 90 9.99 25.90 6.38
CA ALA A 90 10.55 27.22 6.14
C ALA A 90 9.40 28.21 5.88
N PRO A 91 9.58 29.51 6.18
CA PRO A 91 8.55 30.49 5.84
C PRO A 91 8.23 30.47 4.34
N GLY A 92 6.96 30.50 4.01
CA GLY A 92 6.49 30.47 2.64
C GLY A 92 6.06 29.08 2.17
N TYR A 93 6.28 28.79 0.92
CA TYR A 93 5.83 27.56 0.28
C TYR A 93 6.79 26.42 0.56
N ASN A 94 6.23 25.29 0.97
CA ASN A 94 6.99 24.07 1.29
C ASN A 94 6.41 22.89 0.54
N ILE A 95 7.28 22.02 0.05
CA ILE A 95 6.89 20.72 -0.56
C ILE A 95 7.56 19.63 0.26
N SER A 96 6.74 18.70 0.77
CA SER A 96 7.24 17.48 1.40
C SER A 96 6.95 16.32 0.46
N LEU A 97 7.98 15.56 0.12
CA LEU A 97 7.86 14.42 -0.78
C LEU A 97 7.76 13.15 0.05
N LEU A 98 6.62 12.47 -0.07
CA LEU A 98 6.43 11.16 0.52
C LEU A 98 6.65 10.12 -0.57
N SER A 99 7.53 9.16 -0.30
CA SER A 99 7.85 8.09 -1.23
C SER A 99 7.61 6.77 -0.53
N ALA A 100 6.87 5.88 -1.18
CA ALA A 100 6.53 4.60 -0.60
C ALA A 100 6.83 3.49 -1.59
N GLN A 101 7.39 2.39 -1.09
CA GLN A 101 7.73 1.23 -1.87
C GLN A 101 6.98 0.01 -1.33
N ASP A 102 6.37 -0.77 -2.22
CA ASP A 102 5.71 -2.01 -1.84
C ASP A 102 6.68 -3.20 -1.85
N ARG A 103 6.19 -4.38 -1.49
CA ARG A 103 7.01 -5.60 -1.47
C ARG A 103 7.43 -6.07 -2.86
N PHE A 104 6.82 -5.54 -3.91
CA PHE A 104 7.15 -5.84 -5.31
C PHE A 104 8.09 -4.80 -5.92
N LYS A 105 8.67 -3.91 -5.09
CA LYS A 105 9.59 -2.84 -5.49
C LYS A 105 8.95 -1.75 -6.35
N ARG A 106 7.62 -1.66 -6.36
CA ARG A 106 6.94 -0.53 -7.00
C ARG A 106 6.97 0.66 -6.05
N THR A 107 7.23 1.83 -6.61
CA THR A 107 7.34 3.06 -5.83
C THR A 107 6.25 4.03 -6.25
N ILE A 108 5.59 4.66 -5.27
CA ILE A 108 4.68 5.78 -5.51
C ILE A 108 5.20 7.00 -4.76
N GLU A 109 4.86 8.18 -5.28
CA GLU A 109 5.24 9.43 -4.67
C GLU A 109 4.01 10.28 -4.44
N TYR A 110 4.01 11.01 -3.33
CA TYR A 110 2.96 11.96 -2.98
C TYR A 110 3.62 13.26 -2.57
N LYS A 111 3.23 14.37 -3.21
CA LYS A 111 3.74 15.68 -2.87
C LYS A 111 2.75 16.38 -1.97
N LEU A 112 3.17 16.68 -0.75
CA LEU A 112 2.38 17.43 0.20
C LEU A 112 2.84 18.88 0.15
N GLU A 113 1.96 19.77 -0.29
CA GLU A 113 2.24 21.19 -0.42
C GLU A 113 1.64 21.95 0.74
N LEU A 114 2.46 22.77 1.40
CA LEU A 114 2.06 23.52 2.57
C LEU A 114 2.64 24.93 2.50
N VAL A 115 1.92 25.89 3.04
CA VAL A 115 2.40 27.28 3.18
C VAL A 115 2.50 27.61 4.66
N TYR A 116 3.70 28.01 5.08
CA TYR A 116 3.92 28.48 6.44
C TYR A 116 3.83 30.00 6.45
N LEU A 117 2.80 30.50 7.13
CA LEU A 117 2.57 31.92 7.32
C LEU A 117 3.07 32.32 8.71
N LYS A 118 4.11 33.11 8.72
CA LYS A 118 4.76 33.54 9.95
C LYS A 118 3.92 34.55 10.76
#